data_5439df5f124e47494a6d4a489bb96ca3
#
_entry.id   5439df5f124e47494a6d4a489bb96ca3
#
_cell.length_a   1.000
_cell.length_b   1.000
_cell.length_c   1.000
_cell.angle_alpha   90.00
_cell.angle_beta   90.00
_cell.angle_gamma   90.00
#
_symmetry.space_group_name_H-M   'P 1'
#
loop_
_entity.id
_entity.type
_entity.pdbx_description
1 polymer ?
#
loop_
_entity_poly.entity_id
_entity_poly.type
_entity_poly.pdbx_seq_one_letter_code
_entity_poly.pdbx_strand_id
1 'polypeptide(L)'
;MILDQMHSGGRLRSRVPNFFGNCDNVNKLCQEGQLEEALHMVELMVQQNIQAPINAYVGLLKRCARRKALTEGKQVHALVVESGLSSDIFLANTLIDMYAKCGSVLDARKVFNTMPEHNVFSWTAIISAYADHGQGEEAISLFHKMQQTGIAPDIVAFVVVLKACASISALEQGKQLHSQIVKSHFESDVIVGSALVDMYAKCGDIEHARQVFNNMHERNVMSWNAMIAGYAQQGLGKQAFALYEQMRKEDMQPNNATYVVLLKACASLGALRHIHSHILKSGFESDVIVGTTLVDLYAKCGSLEHARQVFRNMRERNVVSWNAMIAGYAQQGLGKEALALYEEMKQEGMQSDEFTYVAVLKACASIAYLEQGKQIHSYIIKSRFESDVIVGSALVDMYAKCGCLEHARQVFNNMHERDVVSWTAMIAGYAQEGLGKESLRLLEHMQKEGTKPNAVTYLSVLSACSHSGLIDEGCHLFNSMCEDHGVTPTVDHYACMVDLLGRAGCLADAEDFINQMPIPPDAVVWMALLGAARNHNHVEIGRRAFDCVVKLEPENATAYVLLSNIYAAAGRSDEVARMRKDMDIVGVKQMHGCNCIEVDNQVHTFADCDATYPQSKEI
;
A
#
# COMPACT_ATOMS: atom_id res chain seq x y z
N MET A 1 -26.86 23.38 -43.10
CA MET A 1 -28.17 23.38 -42.41
C MET A 1 -27.96 23.62 -40.91
N ILE A 2 -27.13 24.62 -40.53
CA ILE A 2 -26.88 25.18 -39.18
C ILE A 2 -26.59 26.71 -39.34
N LEU A 3 -27.33 27.40 -40.19
CA LEU A 3 -27.13 28.84 -40.45
C LEU A 3 -28.45 29.61 -40.59
N ASP A 4 -29.61 29.01 -40.18
CA ASP A 4 -30.92 29.66 -40.35
C ASP A 4 -31.79 29.75 -39.07
N GLN A 5 -31.14 29.96 -37.89
CA GLN A 5 -31.87 30.31 -36.65
C GLN A 5 -31.32 31.53 -35.90
N MET A 6 -30.77 32.49 -36.61
CA MET A 6 -30.35 33.79 -36.05
C MET A 6 -31.18 34.97 -36.55
N HIS A 7 -32.47 34.81 -36.76
CA HIS A 7 -33.38 35.96 -37.01
C HIS A 7 -34.71 35.76 -36.29
N SER A 8 -34.69 35.87 -34.97
CA SER A 8 -35.84 36.35 -34.20
C SER A 8 -35.33 37.22 -33.03
N GLY A 9 -34.81 38.36 -33.43
CA GLY A 9 -34.50 39.45 -32.52
C GLY A 9 -35.80 40.08 -32.03
N GLY A 10 -36.11 39.93 -30.77
CA GLY A 10 -37.22 40.64 -30.15
C GLY A 10 -37.77 39.94 -28.93
N ARG A 11 -37.15 40.18 -27.76
CA ARG A 11 -37.66 40.09 -26.37
C ARG A 11 -36.72 39.46 -25.35
N LEU A 12 -35.41 39.66 -25.48
CA LEU A 12 -34.46 39.32 -24.41
C LEU A 12 -33.78 40.55 -23.79
N ARG A 13 -34.31 41.76 -24.02
CA ARG A 13 -33.80 43.02 -23.42
C ARG A 13 -34.52 43.47 -22.14
N SER A 14 -35.39 42.68 -21.54
CA SER A 14 -36.14 43.12 -20.35
C SER A 14 -36.11 42.17 -19.15
N ARG A 15 -35.09 41.33 -19.05
CA ARG A 15 -34.79 40.56 -17.84
C ARG A 15 -33.28 40.45 -17.59
N VAL A 16 -32.56 41.55 -17.66
CA VAL A 16 -31.34 41.73 -16.89
C VAL A 16 -31.80 42.44 -15.61
N PRO A 17 -32.10 41.71 -14.54
CA PRO A 17 -32.30 42.34 -13.26
C PRO A 17 -31.00 43.06 -12.92
N ASN A 18 -31.03 44.12 -12.15
CA ASN A 18 -29.93 44.85 -11.54
C ASN A 18 -28.96 43.92 -10.78
N PHE A 19 -28.26 43.03 -11.47
CA PHE A 19 -27.26 42.08 -10.92
C PHE A 19 -25.90 42.75 -10.62
N PHE A 20 -25.73 44.00 -11.09
CA PHE A 20 -24.46 44.73 -11.00
C PHE A 20 -24.27 45.52 -9.70
N GLY A 21 -25.11 45.31 -8.69
CA GLY A 21 -25.10 46.11 -7.47
C GLY A 21 -24.66 45.41 -6.17
N ASN A 22 -24.40 44.10 -6.14
CA ASN A 22 -24.14 43.45 -4.87
C ASN A 22 -22.99 42.44 -4.95
N CYS A 23 -21.84 42.82 -4.38
CA CYS A 23 -20.69 41.93 -4.08
C CYS A 23 -21.09 40.73 -3.22
N ASP A 24 -22.20 40.81 -2.50
CA ASP A 24 -22.76 39.71 -1.70
C ASP A 24 -23.25 38.57 -2.59
N ASN A 25 -23.59 38.82 -3.86
CA ASN A 25 -24.02 37.75 -4.77
C ASN A 25 -22.88 36.81 -5.20
N VAL A 26 -21.66 37.32 -5.44
CA VAL A 26 -20.51 36.47 -5.77
C VAL A 26 -20.16 35.54 -4.59
N ASN A 27 -20.11 36.09 -3.38
CA ASN A 27 -19.85 35.32 -2.17
C ASN A 27 -20.96 34.28 -1.91
N LYS A 28 -22.22 34.63 -2.16
CA LYS A 28 -23.37 33.75 -2.04
C LYS A 28 -23.29 32.59 -3.05
N LEU A 29 -22.99 32.85 -4.32
CA LEU A 29 -22.78 31.83 -5.35
C LEU A 29 -21.61 30.90 -4.99
N CYS A 30 -20.51 31.46 -4.45
CA CYS A 30 -19.42 30.66 -3.94
C CYS A 30 -19.84 29.76 -2.76
N GLN A 31 -20.72 30.22 -1.87
CA GLN A 31 -21.25 29.41 -0.76
C GLN A 31 -22.22 28.33 -1.23
N GLU A 32 -23.06 28.63 -2.20
CA GLU A 32 -24.01 27.70 -2.81
C GLU A 32 -23.35 26.66 -3.73
N GLY A 33 -22.07 26.83 -4.02
CA GLY A 33 -21.31 25.85 -4.79
C GLY A 33 -21.25 26.07 -6.29
N GLN A 34 -21.81 27.20 -6.77
CA GLN A 34 -21.87 27.58 -8.18
C GLN A 34 -20.58 28.32 -8.61
N LEU A 35 -19.45 27.61 -8.68
CA LEU A 35 -18.13 28.17 -8.95
C LEU A 35 -18.06 28.84 -10.34
N GLU A 36 -18.58 28.15 -11.36
CA GLU A 36 -18.54 28.63 -12.76
C GLU A 36 -19.35 29.92 -12.95
N GLU A 37 -20.55 30.01 -12.35
CA GLU A 37 -21.40 31.20 -12.41
C GLU A 37 -20.75 32.36 -11.66
N ALA A 38 -20.16 32.10 -10.50
CA ALA A 38 -19.45 33.13 -9.73
C ALA A 38 -18.21 33.66 -10.48
N LEU A 39 -17.45 32.76 -11.15
CA LEU A 39 -16.31 33.13 -11.98
C LEU A 39 -16.75 33.98 -13.17
N HIS A 40 -17.76 33.53 -13.91
CA HIS A 40 -18.29 34.26 -15.05
C HIS A 40 -18.79 35.66 -14.68
N MET A 41 -19.42 35.82 -13.50
CA MET A 41 -19.84 37.12 -12.99
C MET A 41 -18.64 38.06 -12.78
N VAL A 42 -17.55 37.59 -12.19
CA VAL A 42 -16.34 38.40 -11.97
C VAL A 42 -15.66 38.74 -13.30
N GLU A 43 -15.61 37.78 -14.25
CA GLU A 43 -15.12 38.05 -15.62
C GLU A 43 -15.90 39.19 -16.30
N LEU A 44 -17.23 39.16 -16.24
CA LEU A 44 -18.08 40.23 -16.80
C LEU A 44 -17.84 41.59 -16.13
N MET A 45 -17.62 41.60 -14.79
CA MET A 45 -17.27 42.82 -14.07
C MET A 45 -15.94 43.39 -14.58
N VAL A 46 -14.90 42.57 -14.71
CA VAL A 46 -13.59 43.01 -15.21
C VAL A 46 -13.68 43.52 -16.66
N GLN A 47 -14.39 42.81 -17.54
CA GLN A 47 -14.63 43.23 -18.94
C GLN A 47 -15.34 44.59 -19.07
N GLN A 48 -16.17 44.91 -18.08
CA GLN A 48 -16.90 46.20 -18.04
C GLN A 48 -16.14 47.30 -17.29
N ASN A 49 -14.84 47.06 -16.95
CA ASN A 49 -14.03 47.94 -16.11
C ASN A 49 -14.66 48.22 -14.71
N ILE A 50 -15.46 47.32 -14.20
CA ILE A 50 -16.00 47.37 -12.83
C ILE A 50 -15.03 46.59 -11.94
N GLN A 51 -14.44 47.25 -10.96
CA GLN A 51 -13.52 46.62 -10.02
C GLN A 51 -14.30 45.70 -9.09
N ALA A 52 -14.05 44.38 -9.20
CA ALA A 52 -14.57 43.42 -8.24
C ALA A 52 -13.86 43.59 -6.89
N PRO A 53 -14.55 43.42 -5.77
CA PRO A 53 -13.93 43.57 -4.46
C PRO A 53 -12.98 42.39 -4.16
N ILE A 54 -11.95 42.63 -3.39
CA ILE A 54 -10.94 41.63 -3.00
C ILE A 54 -11.61 40.39 -2.41
N ASN A 55 -12.66 40.56 -1.60
CA ASN A 55 -13.39 39.46 -0.99
C ASN A 55 -14.02 38.47 -2.00
N ALA A 56 -14.41 38.96 -3.21
CA ALA A 56 -14.93 38.10 -4.27
C ALA A 56 -13.83 37.16 -4.82
N TYR A 57 -12.65 37.71 -5.10
CA TYR A 57 -11.49 36.90 -5.53
C TYR A 57 -11.09 35.90 -4.47
N VAL A 58 -11.02 36.31 -3.18
CA VAL A 58 -10.71 35.43 -2.05
C VAL A 58 -11.75 34.30 -1.93
N GLY A 59 -13.04 34.62 -2.11
CA GLY A 59 -14.11 33.62 -2.10
C GLY A 59 -13.93 32.55 -3.19
N LEU A 60 -13.67 33.00 -4.43
CA LEU A 60 -13.39 32.13 -5.58
C LEU A 60 -12.16 31.27 -5.36
N LEU A 61 -11.01 31.86 -4.95
CA LEU A 61 -9.77 31.13 -4.70
C LEU A 61 -9.91 30.08 -3.60
N LYS A 62 -10.58 30.40 -2.49
CA LYS A 62 -10.89 29.43 -1.43
C LYS A 62 -11.77 28.29 -1.92
N ARG A 63 -12.69 28.57 -2.85
CA ARG A 63 -13.54 27.54 -3.44
C ARG A 63 -12.76 26.66 -4.40
N CYS A 64 -11.91 27.23 -5.26
CA CYS A 64 -10.98 26.49 -6.13
C CYS A 64 -10.09 25.57 -5.29
N ALA A 65 -9.52 26.07 -4.20
CA ALA A 65 -8.70 25.30 -3.27
C ALA A 65 -9.45 24.10 -2.68
N ARG A 66 -10.70 24.28 -2.25
CA ARG A 66 -11.52 23.18 -1.68
C ARG A 66 -11.89 22.11 -2.71
N ARG A 67 -12.13 22.51 -3.97
CA ARG A 67 -12.49 21.60 -5.07
C ARG A 67 -11.28 21.03 -5.81
N LYS A 68 -10.08 21.51 -5.49
CA LYS A 68 -8.84 21.24 -6.24
C LYS A 68 -8.94 21.62 -7.72
N ALA A 69 -9.69 22.69 -8.02
CA ALA A 69 -10.00 23.19 -9.36
C ALA A 69 -8.88 24.10 -9.84
N LEU A 70 -7.78 23.52 -10.36
CA LEU A 70 -6.58 24.26 -10.77
C LEU A 70 -6.82 25.18 -11.97
N THR A 71 -7.61 24.73 -12.95
CA THR A 71 -7.91 25.48 -14.18
C THR A 71 -8.64 26.78 -13.86
N GLU A 72 -9.70 26.68 -13.07
CA GLU A 72 -10.50 27.83 -12.61
C GLU A 72 -9.66 28.73 -11.69
N GLY A 73 -8.81 28.13 -10.84
CA GLY A 73 -7.86 28.88 -10.02
C GLY A 73 -6.89 29.73 -10.85
N LYS A 74 -6.40 29.23 -11.98
CA LYS A 74 -5.57 30.00 -12.94
C LYS A 74 -6.34 31.11 -13.63
N GLN A 75 -7.62 30.91 -13.96
CA GLN A 75 -8.46 31.93 -14.50
C GLN A 75 -8.67 33.08 -13.49
N VAL A 76 -8.99 32.75 -12.23
CA VAL A 76 -9.09 33.76 -11.16
C VAL A 76 -7.77 34.51 -10.99
N HIS A 77 -6.63 33.85 -11.04
CA HIS A 77 -5.33 34.52 -10.96
C HIS A 77 -5.10 35.50 -12.12
N ALA A 78 -5.47 35.14 -13.35
CA ALA A 78 -5.42 36.06 -14.50
C ALA A 78 -6.28 37.32 -14.28
N LEU A 79 -7.52 37.16 -13.78
CA LEU A 79 -8.39 38.26 -13.45
C LEU A 79 -7.83 39.18 -12.34
N VAL A 80 -7.14 38.60 -11.35
CA VAL A 80 -6.41 39.37 -10.31
C VAL A 80 -5.31 40.23 -10.92
N VAL A 81 -4.55 39.68 -11.89
CA VAL A 81 -3.49 40.40 -12.61
C VAL A 81 -4.09 41.51 -13.46
N GLU A 82 -5.13 41.22 -14.24
CA GLU A 82 -5.85 42.19 -15.09
C GLU A 82 -6.45 43.36 -14.28
N SER A 83 -6.95 43.07 -13.08
CA SER A 83 -7.50 44.06 -12.15
C SER A 83 -6.45 44.89 -11.42
N GLY A 84 -5.15 44.65 -11.67
CA GLY A 84 -4.06 45.39 -11.02
C GLY A 84 -3.88 45.09 -9.54
N LEU A 85 -4.43 43.96 -9.03
CA LEU A 85 -4.43 43.59 -7.62
C LEU A 85 -3.26 42.66 -7.25
N SER A 86 -2.29 42.44 -8.14
CA SER A 86 -1.14 41.55 -7.95
C SER A 86 -0.25 41.92 -6.77
N SER A 87 -0.28 43.19 -6.31
CA SER A 87 0.53 43.67 -5.19
C SER A 87 -0.15 43.52 -3.82
N ASP A 88 -1.42 43.05 -3.80
CA ASP A 88 -2.13 42.84 -2.55
C ASP A 88 -1.63 41.58 -1.85
N ILE A 89 -1.00 41.74 -0.66
CA ILE A 89 -0.38 40.66 0.10
C ILE A 89 -1.39 39.59 0.54
N PHE A 90 -2.61 40.00 0.94
CA PHE A 90 -3.62 39.07 1.40
C PHE A 90 -4.13 38.18 0.25
N LEU A 91 -4.31 38.78 -0.92
CA LEU A 91 -4.71 38.06 -2.14
C LEU A 91 -3.61 37.13 -2.65
N ALA A 92 -2.35 37.59 -2.63
CA ALA A 92 -1.19 36.79 -2.97
C ALA A 92 -1.04 35.56 -2.05
N ASN A 93 -1.22 35.73 -0.74
CA ASN A 93 -1.22 34.61 0.21
C ASN A 93 -2.35 33.62 -0.07
N THR A 94 -3.54 34.11 -0.45
CA THR A 94 -4.67 33.23 -0.82
C THR A 94 -4.41 32.49 -2.13
N LEU A 95 -3.71 33.13 -3.10
CA LEU A 95 -3.26 32.46 -4.34
C LEU A 95 -2.24 31.37 -4.05
N ILE A 96 -1.26 31.62 -3.17
CA ILE A 96 -0.28 30.61 -2.74
C ILE A 96 -1.00 29.39 -2.12
N ASP A 97 -1.94 29.62 -1.19
CA ASP A 97 -2.74 28.54 -0.57
C ASP A 97 -3.58 27.78 -1.59
N MET A 98 -4.21 28.49 -2.54
CA MET A 98 -4.99 27.88 -3.61
C MET A 98 -4.13 26.98 -4.49
N TYR A 99 -3.00 27.47 -4.98
CA TYR A 99 -2.09 26.67 -5.80
C TYR A 99 -1.52 25.47 -5.07
N ALA A 100 -1.15 25.64 -3.80
CA ALA A 100 -0.69 24.56 -2.94
C ALA A 100 -1.74 23.45 -2.82
N LYS A 101 -2.99 23.80 -2.47
CA LYS A 101 -4.10 22.82 -2.34
C LYS A 101 -4.51 22.17 -3.66
N CYS A 102 -4.27 22.84 -4.79
CA CYS A 102 -4.49 22.28 -6.14
C CYS A 102 -3.30 21.45 -6.65
N GLY A 103 -2.22 21.26 -5.86
CA GLY A 103 -1.08 20.44 -6.22
C GLY A 103 -0.01 21.16 -7.07
N SER A 104 -0.14 22.47 -7.31
CA SER A 104 0.79 23.24 -8.14
C SER A 104 1.75 24.08 -7.31
N VAL A 105 2.72 23.44 -6.64
CA VAL A 105 3.72 24.12 -5.79
C VAL A 105 4.59 25.10 -6.59
N LEU A 106 4.89 24.78 -7.85
CA LEU A 106 5.67 25.64 -8.73
C LEU A 106 4.96 26.97 -9.03
N ASP A 107 3.62 26.96 -9.25
CA ASP A 107 2.86 28.18 -9.48
C ASP A 107 2.72 28.98 -8.17
N ALA A 108 2.54 28.30 -7.02
CA ALA A 108 2.60 28.93 -5.71
C ALA A 108 3.95 29.67 -5.49
N ARG A 109 5.07 29.05 -5.88
CA ARG A 109 6.41 29.64 -5.80
C ARG A 109 6.56 30.86 -6.71
N LYS A 110 6.00 30.84 -7.93
CA LYS A 110 6.01 31.99 -8.81
C LYS A 110 5.28 33.19 -8.19
N VAL A 111 4.08 32.96 -7.66
CA VAL A 111 3.33 34.01 -6.96
C VAL A 111 4.14 34.59 -5.80
N PHE A 112 4.69 33.72 -4.95
CA PHE A 112 5.56 34.14 -3.83
C PHE A 112 6.72 35.01 -4.31
N ASN A 113 7.44 34.63 -5.37
CA ASN A 113 8.60 35.35 -5.86
C ASN A 113 8.25 36.72 -6.50
N THR A 114 7.01 36.91 -6.98
CA THR A 114 6.54 38.17 -7.57
C THR A 114 5.99 39.16 -6.56
N MET A 115 5.81 38.75 -5.31
CA MET A 115 5.36 39.65 -4.24
C MET A 115 6.39 40.74 -3.96
N PRO A 116 5.97 42.00 -3.82
CA PRO A 116 6.89 43.10 -3.53
C PRO A 116 7.49 43.03 -2.11
N GLU A 117 6.71 42.55 -1.17
CA GLU A 117 7.10 42.37 0.25
C GLU A 117 6.58 41.02 0.77
N HIS A 118 7.35 40.43 1.67
CA HIS A 118 7.01 39.17 2.31
C HIS A 118 6.79 39.39 3.80
N ASN A 119 5.76 38.78 4.36
CA ASN A 119 5.51 38.76 5.80
C ASN A 119 5.51 37.30 6.32
N VAL A 120 5.33 37.14 7.65
CA VAL A 120 5.29 35.81 8.28
C VAL A 120 4.28 34.87 7.59
N PHE A 121 3.10 35.41 7.22
CA PHE A 121 2.05 34.61 6.59
C PHE A 121 2.43 34.12 5.18
N SER A 122 3.08 34.98 4.36
CA SER A 122 3.51 34.58 3.00
C SER A 122 4.60 33.50 3.07
N TRP A 123 5.57 33.65 3.98
CA TRP A 123 6.60 32.63 4.21
C TRP A 123 5.99 31.33 4.70
N THR A 124 5.13 31.39 5.72
CA THR A 124 4.47 30.18 6.27
C THR A 124 3.61 29.47 5.22
N ALA A 125 2.90 30.21 4.37
CA ALA A 125 2.10 29.64 3.30
C ALA A 125 2.94 28.86 2.29
N ILE A 126 4.07 29.43 1.84
CA ILE A 126 4.94 28.73 0.88
C ILE A 126 5.69 27.56 1.52
N ILE A 127 6.14 27.67 2.78
CA ILE A 127 6.77 26.57 3.52
C ILE A 127 5.78 25.41 3.67
N SER A 128 4.50 25.71 4.02
CA SER A 128 3.44 24.70 4.12
C SER A 128 3.18 24.03 2.77
N ALA A 129 3.16 24.80 1.68
CA ALA A 129 2.98 24.28 0.34
C ALA A 129 4.03 23.18 0.00
N TYR A 130 5.30 23.45 0.30
CA TYR A 130 6.37 22.49 0.06
C TYR A 130 6.31 21.29 1.02
N ALA A 131 6.05 21.54 2.32
CA ALA A 131 5.93 20.48 3.33
C ALA A 131 4.77 19.52 3.04
N ASP A 132 3.60 20.02 2.63
CA ASP A 132 2.41 19.22 2.34
C ASP A 132 2.54 18.36 1.06
N HIS A 133 3.50 18.71 0.18
CA HIS A 133 3.80 17.96 -1.05
C HIS A 133 5.06 17.09 -0.95
N GLY A 134 5.52 16.80 0.28
CA GLY A 134 6.65 15.91 0.51
C GLY A 134 8.02 16.49 0.17
N GLN A 135 8.11 17.79 -0.14
CA GLN A 135 9.36 18.50 -0.44
C GLN A 135 9.93 19.14 0.83
N GLY A 136 10.24 18.30 1.83
CA GLY A 136 10.63 18.73 3.17
C GLY A 136 11.96 19.49 3.19
N GLU A 137 12.92 19.12 2.36
CA GLU A 137 14.23 19.82 2.28
C GLU A 137 14.06 21.26 1.82
N GLU A 138 13.26 21.51 0.79
CA GLU A 138 12.94 22.84 0.29
C GLU A 138 12.17 23.65 1.34
N ALA A 139 11.24 23.02 2.06
CA ALA A 139 10.50 23.69 3.15
C ALA A 139 11.45 24.17 4.26
N ILE A 140 12.41 23.34 4.67
CA ILE A 140 13.43 23.70 5.68
C ILE A 140 14.34 24.81 5.14
N SER A 141 14.78 24.72 3.89
CA SER A 141 15.59 25.75 3.24
C SER A 141 14.89 27.11 3.21
N LEU A 142 13.59 27.10 2.90
CA LEU A 142 12.76 28.32 2.90
C LEU A 142 12.60 28.92 4.31
N PHE A 143 12.45 28.07 5.32
CA PHE A 143 12.38 28.53 6.70
C PHE A 143 13.70 29.22 7.14
N HIS A 144 14.85 28.67 6.79
CA HIS A 144 16.13 29.32 7.03
C HIS A 144 16.25 30.65 6.28
N LYS A 145 15.77 30.71 5.03
CA LYS A 145 15.77 31.96 4.26
C LYS A 145 14.85 33.01 4.87
N MET A 146 13.68 32.65 5.38
CA MET A 146 12.79 33.53 6.16
C MET A 146 13.57 34.19 7.33
N GLN A 147 14.29 33.38 8.10
CA GLN A 147 15.10 33.88 9.22
C GLN A 147 16.23 34.83 8.77
N GLN A 148 16.90 34.49 7.65
CA GLN A 148 17.96 35.33 7.07
C GLN A 148 17.44 36.70 6.59
N THR A 149 16.18 36.80 6.20
CA THR A 149 15.53 38.08 5.83
C THR A 149 15.11 38.92 7.06
N GLY A 150 15.39 38.42 8.27
CA GLY A 150 15.06 39.12 9.52
C GLY A 150 13.62 38.97 9.99
N ILE A 151 12.81 38.10 9.33
CA ILE A 151 11.43 37.82 9.71
C ILE A 151 11.42 36.73 10.80
N ALA A 152 10.96 37.09 12.01
CA ALA A 152 10.86 36.15 13.11
C ALA A 152 9.74 35.09 12.84
N PRO A 153 10.05 33.78 12.97
CA PRO A 153 9.04 32.74 12.87
C PRO A 153 8.01 32.82 14.00
N ASP A 154 6.75 32.56 13.68
CA ASP A 154 5.68 32.39 14.65
C ASP A 154 5.45 30.90 14.97
N ILE A 155 4.47 30.61 15.83
CA ILE A 155 4.09 29.26 16.24
C ILE A 155 3.74 28.41 15.00
N VAL A 156 3.01 28.97 14.03
CA VAL A 156 2.57 28.23 12.84
C VAL A 156 3.76 27.87 11.95
N ALA A 157 4.71 28.80 11.76
CA ALA A 157 5.94 28.55 11.00
C ALA A 157 6.77 27.40 11.61
N PHE A 158 6.92 27.39 12.96
CA PHE A 158 7.61 26.29 13.65
C PHE A 158 6.90 24.96 13.50
N VAL A 159 5.58 24.91 13.66
CA VAL A 159 4.79 23.67 13.49
C VAL A 159 4.91 23.11 12.07
N VAL A 160 4.85 23.97 11.06
CA VAL A 160 4.95 23.54 9.66
C VAL A 160 6.35 22.99 9.34
N VAL A 161 7.41 23.66 9.80
CA VAL A 161 8.78 23.17 9.53
C VAL A 161 9.11 21.91 10.34
N LEU A 162 8.59 21.73 11.56
CA LEU A 162 8.70 20.48 12.30
C LEU A 162 8.01 19.32 11.58
N LYS A 163 6.83 19.58 10.99
CA LYS A 163 6.14 18.60 10.14
C LYS A 163 6.97 18.24 8.91
N ALA A 164 7.65 19.22 8.29
CA ALA A 164 8.58 18.98 7.19
C ALA A 164 9.75 18.08 7.62
N CYS A 165 10.39 18.36 8.77
CA CYS A 165 11.45 17.50 9.33
C CYS A 165 10.96 16.08 9.59
N ALA A 166 9.75 15.92 10.14
CA ALA A 166 9.14 14.63 10.39
C ALA A 166 8.91 13.82 9.11
N SER A 167 8.52 14.48 8.00
CA SER A 167 8.23 13.82 6.72
C SER A 167 9.47 13.25 6.03
N ILE A 168 10.64 13.84 6.24
CA ILE A 168 11.92 13.41 5.66
C ILE A 168 12.89 12.79 6.68
N SER A 169 12.40 12.53 7.90
CA SER A 169 13.19 11.99 9.02
C SER A 169 14.46 12.80 9.35
N ALA A 170 14.39 14.13 9.23
CA ALA A 170 15.50 15.06 9.43
C ALA A 170 15.72 15.38 10.93
N LEU A 171 16.23 14.42 11.69
CA LEU A 171 16.37 14.52 13.15
C LEU A 171 17.24 15.68 13.61
N GLU A 172 18.40 15.91 12.98
CA GLU A 172 19.34 16.94 13.41
C GLU A 172 18.77 18.35 13.20
N GLN A 173 18.09 18.59 12.09
CA GLN A 173 17.36 19.83 11.83
C GLN A 173 16.24 20.02 12.86
N GLY A 174 15.52 18.95 13.18
CA GLY A 174 14.49 18.94 14.22
C GLY A 174 15.03 19.34 15.60
N LYS A 175 16.20 18.84 16.01
CA LYS A 175 16.89 19.24 17.26
C LYS A 175 17.30 20.72 17.26
N GLN A 176 17.79 21.23 16.15
CA GLN A 176 18.14 22.66 16.00
C GLN A 176 16.89 23.53 16.14
N LEU A 177 15.78 23.15 15.51
CA LEU A 177 14.48 23.84 15.63
C LEU A 177 13.95 23.79 17.06
N HIS A 178 14.05 22.68 17.76
CA HIS A 178 13.67 22.55 19.16
C HIS A 178 14.46 23.55 20.02
N SER A 179 15.78 23.67 19.81
CA SER A 179 16.62 24.66 20.52
C SER A 179 16.19 26.10 20.21
N GLN A 180 15.74 26.40 18.99
CA GLN A 180 15.22 27.74 18.65
C GLN A 180 13.84 27.99 19.30
N ILE A 181 12.97 27.00 19.35
CA ILE A 181 11.64 27.07 20.00
C ILE A 181 11.81 27.41 21.50
N VAL A 182 12.75 26.74 22.20
CA VAL A 182 13.08 27.04 23.60
C VAL A 182 13.54 28.49 23.76
N LYS A 183 14.45 28.97 22.90
CA LYS A 183 14.93 30.36 22.92
C LYS A 183 13.82 31.37 22.63
N SER A 184 12.81 31.00 21.86
CA SER A 184 11.67 31.84 21.50
C SER A 184 10.52 31.77 22.52
N HIS A 185 10.67 30.98 23.58
CA HIS A 185 9.67 30.76 24.65
C HIS A 185 8.34 30.13 24.15
N PHE A 186 8.37 29.38 23.04
CA PHE A 186 7.21 28.66 22.51
C PHE A 186 7.11 27.20 23.02
N GLU A 187 8.01 26.75 23.87
CA GLU A 187 8.04 25.38 24.39
C GLU A 187 6.82 25.00 25.23
N SER A 188 6.16 25.98 25.85
CA SER A 188 4.96 25.78 26.66
C SER A 188 3.66 25.70 25.80
N ASP A 189 3.73 26.01 24.51
CA ASP A 189 2.57 25.94 23.63
C ASP A 189 2.23 24.49 23.28
N VAL A 190 0.96 24.10 23.52
CA VAL A 190 0.48 22.72 23.34
C VAL A 190 0.59 22.25 21.88
N ILE A 191 0.43 23.16 20.90
CA ILE A 191 0.49 22.81 19.48
C ILE A 191 1.94 22.57 19.08
N VAL A 192 2.85 23.42 19.52
CA VAL A 192 4.30 23.26 19.30
C VAL A 192 4.82 22.01 19.99
N GLY A 193 4.46 21.79 21.26
CA GLY A 193 4.81 20.57 21.99
C GLY A 193 4.33 19.30 21.28
N SER A 194 3.09 19.29 20.80
CA SER A 194 2.55 18.16 20.03
C SER A 194 3.31 17.94 18.72
N ALA A 195 3.71 19.01 18.01
CA ALA A 195 4.50 18.93 16.79
C ALA A 195 5.93 18.43 17.04
N LEU A 196 6.55 18.84 18.16
CA LEU A 196 7.86 18.33 18.58
C LEU A 196 7.80 16.83 18.89
N VAL A 197 6.78 16.39 19.63
CA VAL A 197 6.57 14.95 19.91
C VAL A 197 6.42 14.18 18.62
N ASP A 198 5.59 14.64 17.68
CA ASP A 198 5.37 13.99 16.37
C ASP A 198 6.66 13.93 15.55
N MET A 199 7.42 15.03 15.52
CA MET A 199 8.70 15.11 14.81
C MET A 199 9.71 14.10 15.37
N TYR A 200 9.96 14.09 16.68
CA TYR A 200 10.90 13.14 17.27
C TYR A 200 10.46 11.70 17.09
N ALA A 201 9.17 11.41 17.29
CA ALA A 201 8.60 10.07 17.12
C ALA A 201 8.79 9.54 15.69
N LYS A 202 8.48 10.35 14.66
CA LYS A 202 8.65 9.99 13.25
C LYS A 202 10.10 9.88 12.81
N CYS A 203 10.99 10.68 13.40
CA CYS A 203 12.43 10.55 13.18
C CYS A 203 13.07 9.36 13.92
N GLY A 204 12.28 8.55 14.65
CA GLY A 204 12.74 7.37 15.36
C GLY A 204 13.35 7.63 16.75
N ASP A 205 13.41 8.87 17.21
CA ASP A 205 13.96 9.26 18.51
C ASP A 205 12.86 9.32 19.58
N ILE A 206 12.40 8.13 19.98
CA ILE A 206 11.28 8.00 20.92
C ILE A 206 11.60 8.50 22.31
N GLU A 207 12.87 8.49 22.72
CA GLU A 207 13.30 8.96 24.03
C GLU A 207 13.13 10.49 24.16
N HIS A 208 13.59 11.26 23.17
CA HIS A 208 13.36 12.69 23.16
C HIS A 208 11.88 13.04 22.98
N ALA A 209 11.14 12.28 22.16
CA ALA A 209 9.68 12.44 22.05
C ALA A 209 9.02 12.31 23.43
N ARG A 210 9.40 11.28 24.21
CA ARG A 210 8.88 11.03 25.55
C ARG A 210 9.27 12.12 26.55
N GLN A 211 10.52 12.62 26.48
CA GLN A 211 10.96 13.74 27.33
C GLN A 211 10.13 14.99 27.08
N VAL A 212 9.94 15.38 25.81
CA VAL A 212 9.07 16.52 25.45
C VAL A 212 7.65 16.29 25.95
N PHE A 213 7.09 15.12 25.67
CA PHE A 213 5.72 14.76 26.08
C PHE A 213 5.52 14.85 27.61
N ASN A 214 6.49 14.34 28.39
CA ASN A 214 6.42 14.39 29.85
C ASN A 214 6.55 15.81 30.41
N ASN A 215 7.30 16.68 29.74
CA ASN A 215 7.51 18.07 30.14
C ASN A 215 6.37 19.01 29.72
N MET A 216 5.44 18.56 28.87
CA MET A 216 4.27 19.35 28.51
C MET A 216 3.38 19.58 29.73
N HIS A 217 3.03 20.83 29.98
CA HIS A 217 2.13 21.22 31.08
C HIS A 217 0.70 20.78 30.79
N GLU A 218 0.28 20.94 29.54
CA GLU A 218 -1.02 20.49 29.03
C GLU A 218 -0.79 19.54 27.86
N ARG A 219 -1.57 18.49 27.81
CA ARG A 219 -1.56 17.49 26.73
C ARG A 219 -2.90 17.49 26.02
N ASN A 220 -2.88 17.41 24.71
CA ASN A 220 -4.09 17.26 23.90
C ASN A 220 -4.10 15.88 23.21
N VAL A 221 -5.22 15.53 22.58
CA VAL A 221 -5.36 14.25 21.87
C VAL A 221 -4.26 14.06 20.80
N MET A 222 -3.75 15.15 20.20
CA MET A 222 -2.72 15.07 19.17
C MET A 222 -1.38 14.64 19.77
N SER A 223 -0.97 15.20 20.93
CA SER A 223 0.28 14.80 21.60
C SER A 223 0.24 13.33 22.05
N TRP A 224 -0.91 12.86 22.58
CA TRP A 224 -1.11 11.45 22.91
C TRP A 224 -1.03 10.57 21.69
N ASN A 225 -1.73 10.91 20.60
CA ASN A 225 -1.70 10.14 19.35
C ASN A 225 -0.29 10.09 18.74
N ALA A 226 0.47 11.20 18.79
CA ALA A 226 1.85 11.23 18.31
C ALA A 226 2.76 10.27 19.08
N MET A 227 2.67 10.24 20.42
CA MET A 227 3.43 9.28 21.24
C MET A 227 3.02 7.84 21.00
N ILE A 228 1.71 7.55 20.94
CA ILE A 228 1.19 6.20 20.65
C ILE A 228 1.68 5.74 19.26
N ALA A 229 1.64 6.64 18.26
CA ALA A 229 2.13 6.37 16.91
C ALA A 229 3.64 6.08 16.88
N GLY A 230 4.43 6.83 17.63
CA GLY A 230 5.86 6.60 17.75
C GLY A 230 6.21 5.22 18.29
N TYR A 231 5.54 4.78 19.36
CA TYR A 231 5.72 3.43 19.87
C TYR A 231 5.21 2.36 18.89
N ALA A 232 4.10 2.61 18.21
CA ALA A 232 3.54 1.71 17.20
C ALA A 232 4.52 1.50 16.03
N GLN A 233 5.13 2.58 15.54
CA GLN A 233 6.08 2.56 14.43
C GLN A 233 7.36 1.77 14.76
N GLN A 234 7.78 1.78 16.03
CA GLN A 234 8.92 0.99 16.50
C GLN A 234 8.56 -0.46 16.87
N GLY A 235 7.35 -0.92 16.61
CA GLY A 235 6.90 -2.26 16.98
C GLY A 235 6.65 -2.46 18.49
N LEU A 236 6.65 -1.39 19.27
CA LEU A 236 6.48 -1.41 20.72
C LEU A 236 4.99 -1.35 21.12
N GLY A 237 4.18 -2.28 20.59
CA GLY A 237 2.72 -2.27 20.75
C GLY A 237 2.24 -2.31 22.20
N LYS A 238 2.98 -2.99 23.11
CA LYS A 238 2.63 -3.03 24.54
C LYS A 238 2.73 -1.63 25.18
N GLN A 239 3.77 -0.87 24.85
CA GLN A 239 3.97 0.50 25.35
C GLN A 239 2.94 1.47 24.74
N ALA A 240 2.62 1.31 23.45
CA ALA A 240 1.56 2.08 22.81
C ALA A 240 0.21 1.88 23.53
N PHE A 241 -0.14 0.63 23.87
CA PHE A 241 -1.37 0.33 24.60
C PHE A 241 -1.33 0.87 26.06
N ALA A 242 -0.20 0.78 26.75
CA ALA A 242 -0.05 1.34 28.09
C ALA A 242 -0.27 2.88 28.10
N LEU A 243 0.20 3.58 27.09
CA LEU A 243 -0.06 5.02 26.92
C LEU A 243 -1.53 5.32 26.65
N TYR A 244 -2.21 4.52 25.86
CA TYR A 244 -3.65 4.64 25.64
C TYR A 244 -4.42 4.49 26.95
N GLU A 245 -4.07 3.52 27.79
CA GLU A 245 -4.71 3.35 29.11
C GLU A 245 -4.40 4.55 30.03
N GLN A 246 -3.19 5.13 29.95
CA GLN A 246 -2.86 6.33 30.68
C GLN A 246 -3.69 7.54 30.19
N MET A 247 -3.79 7.74 28.87
CA MET A 247 -4.64 8.77 28.26
C MET A 247 -6.08 8.72 28.81
N ARG A 248 -6.65 7.52 28.94
CA ARG A 248 -7.98 7.32 29.50
C ARG A 248 -8.07 7.64 31.00
N LYS A 249 -7.03 7.29 31.76
CA LYS A 249 -6.96 7.62 33.21
C LYS A 249 -6.85 9.12 33.46
N GLU A 250 -6.28 9.87 32.51
CA GLU A 250 -6.21 11.34 32.55
C GLU A 250 -7.48 12.00 31.95
N ASP A 251 -8.59 11.24 31.82
CA ASP A 251 -9.90 11.67 31.29
C ASP A 251 -9.84 12.25 29.86
N MET A 252 -8.74 12.00 29.13
CA MET A 252 -8.60 12.41 27.76
C MET A 252 -9.35 11.41 26.84
N GLN A 253 -10.32 11.94 26.09
CA GLN A 253 -11.16 11.09 25.21
C GLN A 253 -10.43 10.70 23.94
N PRO A 254 -10.25 9.38 23.67
CA PRO A 254 -9.73 8.87 22.40
C PRO A 254 -10.65 9.25 21.24
N ASN A 255 -10.06 9.52 20.09
CA ASN A 255 -10.78 9.72 18.83
C ASN A 255 -10.50 8.59 17.83
N ASN A 256 -11.09 8.65 16.63
CA ASN A 256 -10.86 7.65 15.58
C ASN A 256 -9.37 7.49 15.22
N ALA A 257 -8.60 8.59 15.17
CA ALA A 257 -7.15 8.53 14.91
C ALA A 257 -6.41 7.75 16.00
N THR A 258 -6.80 7.89 17.29
CA THR A 258 -6.25 7.10 18.40
C THR A 258 -6.42 5.60 18.15
N TYR A 259 -7.64 5.18 17.78
CA TYR A 259 -7.91 3.76 17.52
C TYR A 259 -7.19 3.24 16.29
N VAL A 260 -7.12 4.01 15.20
CA VAL A 260 -6.37 3.62 13.99
C VAL A 260 -4.89 3.40 14.29
N VAL A 261 -4.28 4.27 15.11
CA VAL A 261 -2.86 4.12 15.49
C VAL A 261 -2.66 2.89 16.37
N LEU A 262 -3.54 2.67 17.35
CA LEU A 262 -3.49 1.47 18.20
C LEU A 262 -3.67 0.18 17.40
N LEU A 263 -4.59 0.17 16.44
CA LEU A 263 -4.80 -0.96 15.56
C LEU A 263 -3.54 -1.28 14.73
N LYS A 264 -2.85 -0.26 14.22
CA LYS A 264 -1.56 -0.44 13.52
C LYS A 264 -0.44 -0.98 14.42
N ALA A 265 -0.53 -0.76 15.74
CA ALA A 265 0.41 -1.30 16.72
C ALA A 265 0.17 -2.78 17.06
N CYS A 266 -0.92 -3.39 16.56
CA CYS A 266 -1.26 -4.78 16.87
C CYS A 266 -0.31 -5.75 16.17
N ALA A 267 0.44 -6.52 16.96
CA ALA A 267 1.31 -7.58 16.46
C ALA A 267 0.67 -8.97 16.45
N SER A 268 -0.56 -9.12 16.99
CA SER A 268 -1.23 -10.42 17.11
C SER A 268 -2.75 -10.29 17.11
N LEU A 269 -3.42 -11.38 16.74
CA LEU A 269 -4.89 -11.47 16.75
C LEU A 269 -5.47 -11.26 18.17
N GLY A 270 -4.76 -11.68 19.22
CA GLY A 270 -5.18 -11.46 20.60
C GLY A 270 -5.20 -9.97 20.98
N ALA A 271 -4.15 -9.22 20.62
CA ALA A 271 -4.08 -7.77 20.81
C ALA A 271 -5.17 -7.05 20.02
N LEU A 272 -5.40 -7.48 18.76
CA LEU A 272 -6.45 -6.93 17.89
C LEU A 272 -7.85 -7.08 18.52
N ARG A 273 -8.19 -8.27 19.01
CA ARG A 273 -9.48 -8.52 19.70
C ARG A 273 -9.63 -7.67 20.96
N HIS A 274 -8.56 -7.47 21.71
CA HIS A 274 -8.57 -6.64 22.91
C HIS A 274 -8.90 -5.18 22.57
N ILE A 275 -8.19 -4.59 21.59
CA ILE A 275 -8.45 -3.22 21.14
C ILE A 275 -9.84 -3.09 20.52
N HIS A 276 -10.29 -4.07 19.75
CA HIS A 276 -11.65 -4.08 19.19
C HIS A 276 -12.72 -4.02 20.29
N SER A 277 -12.52 -4.71 21.42
CA SER A 277 -13.46 -4.62 22.56
C SER A 277 -13.55 -3.20 23.17
N HIS A 278 -12.45 -2.43 23.13
CA HIS A 278 -12.44 -1.02 23.56
C HIS A 278 -13.15 -0.11 22.54
N ILE A 279 -12.95 -0.36 21.24
CA ILE A 279 -13.62 0.36 20.14
C ILE A 279 -15.14 0.20 20.25
N LEU A 280 -15.61 -1.03 20.49
CA LEU A 280 -17.04 -1.33 20.71
C LEU A 280 -17.62 -0.54 21.89
N LYS A 281 -16.93 -0.55 23.05
CA LYS A 281 -17.36 0.19 24.25
C LYS A 281 -17.40 1.70 24.04
N SER A 282 -16.56 2.22 23.15
CA SER A 282 -16.45 3.66 22.86
C SER A 282 -17.34 4.11 21.69
N GLY A 283 -18.05 3.19 21.03
CA GLY A 283 -18.99 3.49 19.94
C GLY A 283 -18.33 3.83 18.58
N PHE A 284 -17.02 3.61 18.43
CA PHE A 284 -16.28 3.90 17.18
C PHE A 284 -16.31 2.75 16.15
N GLU A 285 -17.02 1.65 16.42
CA GLU A 285 -17.16 0.54 15.46
C GLU A 285 -17.81 0.99 14.14
N SER A 286 -18.73 1.97 14.22
CA SER A 286 -19.42 2.52 13.04
C SER A 286 -18.64 3.60 12.29
N ASP A 287 -17.47 4.04 12.80
CA ASP A 287 -16.61 4.97 12.09
C ASP A 287 -15.96 4.26 10.89
N VAL A 288 -16.10 4.86 9.69
CA VAL A 288 -15.65 4.23 8.43
C VAL A 288 -14.16 3.93 8.42
N ILE A 289 -13.33 4.80 9.01
CA ILE A 289 -11.87 4.65 9.01
C ILE A 289 -11.46 3.55 9.99
N VAL A 290 -12.03 3.56 11.20
CA VAL A 290 -11.78 2.54 12.22
C VAL A 290 -12.28 1.18 11.74
N GLY A 291 -13.52 1.10 11.24
CA GLY A 291 -14.11 -0.11 10.69
C GLY A 291 -13.29 -0.70 9.54
N THR A 292 -12.89 0.14 8.59
CA THR A 292 -12.02 -0.29 7.46
C THR A 292 -10.67 -0.83 7.95
N THR A 293 -10.06 -0.18 8.95
CA THR A 293 -8.79 -0.65 9.53
C THR A 293 -8.95 -1.98 10.26
N LEU A 294 -10.05 -2.17 11.00
CA LEU A 294 -10.38 -3.46 11.63
C LEU A 294 -10.57 -4.57 10.60
N VAL A 295 -11.32 -4.31 9.54
CA VAL A 295 -11.54 -5.26 8.44
C VAL A 295 -10.21 -5.69 7.83
N ASP A 296 -9.35 -4.74 7.46
CA ASP A 296 -8.04 -5.01 6.86
C ASP A 296 -7.16 -5.86 7.79
N LEU A 297 -7.08 -5.50 9.08
CA LEU A 297 -6.23 -6.22 10.03
C LEU A 297 -6.76 -7.63 10.33
N TYR A 298 -8.08 -7.80 10.53
CA TYR A 298 -8.65 -9.13 10.72
C TYR A 298 -8.44 -10.02 9.50
N ALA A 299 -8.59 -9.46 8.29
CA ALA A 299 -8.34 -10.16 7.03
C ALA A 299 -6.87 -10.59 6.91
N LYS A 300 -5.91 -9.70 7.19
CA LYS A 300 -4.47 -10.00 7.21
C LYS A 300 -4.07 -11.03 8.26
N CYS A 301 -4.75 -11.05 9.40
CA CYS A 301 -4.55 -12.09 10.43
C CYS A 301 -5.24 -13.42 10.10
N GLY A 302 -5.85 -13.57 8.93
CA GLY A 302 -6.58 -14.78 8.52
C GLY A 302 -7.93 -14.98 9.23
N SER A 303 -8.41 -13.99 9.99
CA SER A 303 -9.66 -14.09 10.75
C SER A 303 -10.83 -13.48 9.97
N LEU A 304 -11.17 -14.10 8.82
CA LEU A 304 -12.17 -13.59 7.87
C LEU A 304 -13.57 -13.45 8.46
N GLU A 305 -13.95 -14.33 9.39
CA GLU A 305 -15.26 -14.26 10.06
C GLU A 305 -15.42 -12.97 10.86
N HIS A 306 -14.38 -12.57 11.63
CA HIS A 306 -14.40 -11.31 12.36
C HIS A 306 -14.36 -10.10 11.40
N ALA A 307 -13.54 -10.18 10.33
CA ALA A 307 -13.51 -9.14 9.30
C ALA A 307 -14.91 -8.94 8.69
N ARG A 308 -15.60 -10.04 8.33
CA ARG A 308 -16.95 -10.02 7.75
C ARG A 308 -17.98 -9.47 8.72
N GLN A 309 -17.88 -9.81 10.01
CA GLN A 309 -18.78 -9.28 11.03
C GLN A 309 -18.64 -7.76 11.16
N VAL A 310 -17.40 -7.24 11.27
CA VAL A 310 -17.16 -5.80 11.33
C VAL A 310 -17.67 -5.12 10.05
N PHE A 311 -17.34 -5.67 8.88
CA PHE A 311 -17.76 -5.12 7.60
C PHE A 311 -19.30 -5.02 7.46
N ARG A 312 -20.04 -6.01 7.94
CA ARG A 312 -21.50 -5.99 7.93
C ARG A 312 -22.10 -4.97 8.90
N ASN A 313 -21.42 -4.72 10.03
CA ASN A 313 -21.85 -3.77 11.05
C ASN A 313 -21.54 -2.32 10.69
N MET A 314 -20.67 -2.07 9.69
CA MET A 314 -20.39 -0.71 9.21
C MET A 314 -21.66 -0.07 8.64
N ARG A 315 -21.96 1.17 9.06
CA ARG A 315 -23.11 1.94 8.56
C ARG A 315 -22.89 2.40 7.12
N GLU A 316 -21.68 2.81 6.81
CA GLU A 316 -21.25 3.24 5.48
C GLU A 316 -20.02 2.43 5.09
N ARG A 317 -20.02 1.94 3.87
CA ARG A 317 -18.90 1.22 3.28
C ARG A 317 -18.30 2.07 2.17
N ASN A 318 -16.99 2.18 2.14
CA ASN A 318 -16.28 2.86 1.05
C ASN A 318 -15.48 1.83 0.23
N VAL A 319 -14.93 2.27 -0.90
CA VAL A 319 -14.15 1.40 -1.80
C VAL A 319 -13.00 0.70 -1.04
N VAL A 320 -12.36 1.39 -0.09
CA VAL A 320 -11.23 0.82 0.67
C VAL A 320 -11.68 -0.35 1.56
N SER A 321 -12.86 -0.25 2.20
CA SER A 321 -13.40 -1.35 3.01
C SER A 321 -13.78 -2.57 2.17
N TRP A 322 -14.33 -2.36 0.97
CA TRP A 322 -14.59 -3.43 0.01
C TRP A 322 -13.30 -4.07 -0.45
N ASN A 323 -12.29 -3.27 -0.84
CA ASN A 323 -10.99 -3.76 -1.28
C ASN A 323 -10.30 -4.59 -0.20
N ALA A 324 -10.37 -4.17 1.07
CA ALA A 324 -9.82 -4.92 2.20
C ALA A 324 -10.45 -6.31 2.35
N MET A 325 -11.79 -6.40 2.22
CA MET A 325 -12.49 -7.69 2.26
C MET A 325 -12.13 -8.58 1.06
N ILE A 326 -12.23 -8.05 -0.16
CA ILE A 326 -11.92 -8.80 -1.39
C ILE A 326 -10.47 -9.31 -1.36
N ALA A 327 -9.51 -8.44 -1.02
CA ALA A 327 -8.10 -8.81 -0.91
C ALA A 327 -7.85 -9.86 0.19
N GLY A 328 -8.52 -9.74 1.33
CA GLY A 328 -8.42 -10.70 2.42
C GLY A 328 -8.89 -12.10 2.03
N TYR A 329 -10.03 -12.21 1.35
CA TYR A 329 -10.49 -13.50 0.83
C TYR A 329 -9.56 -14.06 -0.25
N ALA A 330 -9.09 -13.21 -1.18
CA ALA A 330 -8.14 -13.62 -2.22
C ALA A 330 -6.82 -14.13 -1.63
N GLN A 331 -6.31 -13.49 -0.58
CA GLN A 331 -5.06 -13.88 0.10
C GLN A 331 -5.18 -15.24 0.81
N GLN A 332 -6.37 -15.59 1.29
CA GLN A 332 -6.63 -16.89 1.92
C GLN A 332 -7.00 -17.99 0.90
N GLY A 333 -6.86 -17.72 -0.40
CA GLY A 333 -7.20 -18.67 -1.46
C GLY A 333 -8.71 -18.86 -1.69
N LEU A 334 -9.55 -18.05 -1.06
CA LEU A 334 -11.02 -18.08 -1.18
C LEU A 334 -11.47 -17.17 -2.34
N GLY A 335 -10.99 -17.48 -3.55
CA GLY A 335 -11.21 -16.63 -4.73
C GLY A 335 -12.69 -16.52 -5.13
N LYS A 336 -13.49 -17.59 -4.96
CA LYS A 336 -14.93 -17.57 -5.28
C LYS A 336 -15.69 -16.57 -4.42
N GLU A 337 -15.40 -16.53 -3.12
CA GLU A 337 -16.00 -15.62 -2.17
C GLU A 337 -15.55 -14.18 -2.41
N ALA A 338 -14.27 -13.99 -2.78
CA ALA A 338 -13.74 -12.67 -3.16
C ALA A 338 -14.47 -12.11 -4.40
N LEU A 339 -14.70 -12.94 -5.42
CA LEU A 339 -15.45 -12.56 -6.62
C LEU A 339 -16.92 -12.27 -6.32
N ALA A 340 -17.55 -13.03 -5.43
CA ALA A 340 -18.91 -12.75 -5.00
C ALA A 340 -19.03 -11.38 -4.31
N LEU A 341 -18.06 -11.03 -3.44
CA LEU A 341 -18.00 -9.70 -2.82
C LEU A 341 -17.79 -8.57 -3.83
N TYR A 342 -17.01 -8.81 -4.88
CA TYR A 342 -16.83 -7.83 -5.96
C TYR A 342 -18.15 -7.57 -6.71
N GLU A 343 -18.93 -8.60 -6.99
CA GLU A 343 -20.25 -8.42 -7.60
C GLU A 343 -21.24 -7.69 -6.68
N GLU A 344 -21.20 -7.97 -5.35
CA GLU A 344 -21.99 -7.25 -4.35
C GLU A 344 -21.60 -5.76 -4.31
N MET A 345 -20.29 -5.44 -4.33
CA MET A 345 -19.79 -4.07 -4.41
C MET A 345 -20.34 -3.31 -5.62
N LYS A 346 -20.38 -3.94 -6.78
CA LYS A 346 -20.94 -3.37 -8.02
C LYS A 346 -22.45 -3.14 -7.92
N GLN A 347 -23.18 -4.07 -7.29
CA GLN A 347 -24.63 -3.95 -7.08
C GLN A 347 -24.96 -2.79 -6.13
N GLU A 348 -24.11 -2.50 -5.14
CA GLU A 348 -24.21 -1.31 -4.29
C GLU A 348 -23.83 0.00 -5.03
N GLY A 349 -23.47 -0.06 -6.32
CA GLY A 349 -23.14 1.11 -7.14
C GLY A 349 -21.76 1.71 -6.88
N MET A 350 -20.89 0.97 -6.17
CA MET A 350 -19.54 1.42 -5.88
C MET A 350 -18.65 1.33 -7.13
N GLN A 351 -17.88 2.39 -7.39
CA GLN A 351 -16.92 2.41 -8.50
C GLN A 351 -15.64 1.69 -8.12
N SER A 352 -15.16 0.82 -9.01
CA SER A 352 -13.89 0.14 -8.84
C SER A 352 -12.72 1.09 -9.07
N ASP A 353 -11.71 1.01 -8.23
CA ASP A 353 -10.42 1.67 -8.38
C ASP A 353 -9.32 0.67 -8.78
N GLU A 354 -8.09 1.13 -8.95
CA GLU A 354 -6.93 0.30 -9.26
C GLU A 354 -6.72 -0.83 -8.24
N PHE A 355 -6.92 -0.55 -6.95
CA PHE A 355 -6.77 -1.55 -5.88
C PHE A 355 -7.87 -2.61 -5.93
N THR A 356 -9.10 -2.24 -6.30
CA THR A 356 -10.19 -3.18 -6.54
C THR A 356 -9.81 -4.18 -7.63
N TYR A 357 -9.32 -3.68 -8.78
CA TYR A 357 -8.92 -4.54 -9.90
C TYR A 357 -7.78 -5.48 -9.50
N VAL A 358 -6.76 -4.98 -8.78
CA VAL A 358 -5.67 -5.81 -8.28
C VAL A 358 -6.16 -6.92 -7.35
N ALA A 359 -7.08 -6.62 -6.43
CA ALA A 359 -7.62 -7.60 -5.50
C ALA A 359 -8.42 -8.69 -6.22
N VAL A 360 -9.25 -8.29 -7.19
CA VAL A 360 -10.08 -9.22 -7.98
C VAL A 360 -9.23 -10.09 -8.93
N LEU A 361 -8.20 -9.51 -9.56
CA LEU A 361 -7.26 -10.29 -10.39
C LEU A 361 -6.49 -11.32 -9.56
N LYS A 362 -6.05 -10.96 -8.34
CA LYS A 362 -5.45 -11.92 -7.40
C LYS A 362 -6.43 -13.04 -7.02
N ALA A 363 -7.72 -12.71 -6.85
CA ALA A 363 -8.75 -13.71 -6.59
C ALA A 363 -8.88 -14.68 -7.77
N CYS A 364 -8.92 -14.19 -9.02
CA CYS A 364 -8.94 -15.03 -10.22
C CYS A 364 -7.70 -15.93 -10.30
N ALA A 365 -6.51 -15.35 -10.03
CA ALA A 365 -5.24 -16.07 -10.03
C ALA A 365 -5.19 -17.19 -8.98
N SER A 366 -5.76 -16.96 -7.78
CA SER A 366 -5.74 -17.94 -6.69
C SER A 366 -6.54 -19.23 -6.96
N ILE A 367 -7.52 -19.15 -7.85
CA ILE A 367 -8.38 -20.28 -8.23
C ILE A 367 -8.25 -20.64 -9.72
N ALA A 368 -7.24 -20.09 -10.40
CA ALA A 368 -6.98 -20.30 -11.83
C ALA A 368 -8.21 -20.04 -12.74
N TYR A 369 -9.05 -19.04 -12.41
CA TYR A 369 -10.28 -18.75 -13.15
C TYR A 369 -10.03 -17.77 -14.29
N LEU A 370 -9.57 -18.32 -15.43
CA LEU A 370 -9.14 -17.55 -16.61
C LEU A 370 -10.27 -16.71 -17.24
N GLU A 371 -11.46 -17.28 -17.40
CA GLU A 371 -12.56 -16.58 -18.08
C GLU A 371 -13.04 -15.36 -17.29
N GLN A 372 -13.15 -15.47 -15.98
CA GLN A 372 -13.44 -14.30 -15.15
C GLN A 372 -12.32 -13.26 -15.23
N GLY A 373 -11.06 -13.71 -15.25
CA GLY A 373 -9.90 -12.83 -15.44
C GLY A 373 -9.97 -12.04 -16.75
N LYS A 374 -10.37 -12.66 -17.86
CA LYS A 374 -10.60 -11.98 -19.16
C LYS A 374 -11.73 -10.97 -19.10
N GLN A 375 -12.82 -11.28 -18.39
CA GLN A 375 -13.94 -10.33 -18.21
C GLN A 375 -13.48 -9.11 -17.41
N ILE A 376 -12.72 -9.30 -16.32
CA ILE A 376 -12.15 -8.21 -15.52
C ILE A 376 -11.21 -7.35 -16.37
N HIS A 377 -10.35 -7.99 -17.19
CA HIS A 377 -9.48 -7.26 -18.12
C HIS A 377 -10.28 -6.36 -19.07
N SER A 378 -11.43 -6.84 -19.59
CA SER A 378 -12.32 -6.03 -20.42
C SER A 378 -12.90 -4.82 -19.67
N TYR A 379 -13.19 -4.96 -18.37
CA TYR A 379 -13.64 -3.83 -17.54
C TYR A 379 -12.51 -2.83 -17.28
N ILE A 380 -11.28 -3.30 -17.05
CA ILE A 380 -10.09 -2.48 -16.87
C ILE A 380 -9.85 -1.58 -18.09
N ILE A 381 -9.93 -2.13 -19.31
CA ILE A 381 -9.82 -1.38 -20.57
C ILE A 381 -10.92 -0.30 -20.66
N LYS A 382 -12.18 -0.65 -20.39
CA LYS A 382 -13.29 0.30 -20.42
C LYS A 382 -13.15 1.43 -19.40
N SER A 383 -12.56 1.15 -18.26
CA SER A 383 -12.34 2.10 -17.16
C SER A 383 -11.04 2.90 -17.29
N ARG A 384 -10.26 2.69 -18.35
CA ARG A 384 -8.97 3.36 -18.67
C ARG A 384 -7.85 3.12 -17.65
N PHE A 385 -7.89 2.01 -16.91
CA PHE A 385 -6.81 1.58 -16.03
C PHE A 385 -5.75 0.70 -16.74
N GLU A 386 -5.85 0.52 -18.05
CA GLU A 386 -4.93 -0.30 -18.83
C GLU A 386 -3.47 0.20 -18.78
N SER A 387 -3.29 1.51 -18.66
CA SER A 387 -1.95 2.15 -18.57
C SER A 387 -1.40 2.20 -17.14
N ASP A 388 -2.15 1.77 -16.13
CA ASP A 388 -1.68 1.74 -14.76
C ASP A 388 -0.72 0.57 -14.54
N VAL A 389 0.48 0.87 -14.00
CA VAL A 389 1.55 -0.13 -13.83
C VAL A 389 1.17 -1.22 -12.83
N ILE A 390 0.44 -0.86 -11.77
CA ILE A 390 0.05 -1.80 -10.70
C ILE A 390 -1.01 -2.78 -11.24
N VAL A 391 -1.97 -2.26 -11.98
CA VAL A 391 -3.02 -3.07 -12.63
C VAL A 391 -2.43 -3.95 -13.72
N GLY A 392 -1.52 -3.38 -14.55
CA GLY A 392 -0.80 -4.14 -15.58
C GLY A 392 -0.01 -5.31 -15.00
N SER A 393 0.73 -5.07 -13.92
CA SER A 393 1.49 -6.12 -13.21
C SER A 393 0.56 -7.22 -12.65
N ALA A 394 -0.60 -6.84 -12.10
CA ALA A 394 -1.59 -7.81 -11.62
C ALA A 394 -2.24 -8.62 -12.74
N LEU A 395 -2.46 -8.01 -13.92
CA LEU A 395 -2.94 -8.73 -15.12
C LEU A 395 -1.93 -9.77 -15.60
N VAL A 396 -0.65 -9.38 -15.67
CA VAL A 396 0.44 -10.31 -16.04
C VAL A 396 0.48 -11.49 -15.06
N ASP A 397 0.45 -11.24 -13.75
CA ASP A 397 0.45 -12.28 -12.71
C ASP A 397 -0.79 -13.20 -12.83
N MET A 398 -1.97 -12.64 -13.04
CA MET A 398 -3.20 -13.40 -13.21
C MET A 398 -3.14 -14.32 -14.43
N TYR A 399 -2.75 -13.79 -15.59
CA TYR A 399 -2.65 -14.61 -16.81
C TYR A 399 -1.58 -15.70 -16.69
N ALA A 400 -0.43 -15.37 -16.10
CA ALA A 400 0.64 -16.33 -15.85
C ALA A 400 0.18 -17.48 -14.95
N LYS A 401 -0.44 -17.18 -13.82
CA LYS A 401 -0.96 -18.18 -12.87
C LYS A 401 -2.13 -19.02 -13.41
N CYS A 402 -2.90 -18.46 -14.35
CA CYS A 402 -3.93 -19.21 -15.08
C CYS A 402 -3.38 -20.02 -16.25
N GLY A 403 -2.05 -20.15 -16.43
CA GLY A 403 -1.42 -20.92 -17.50
C GLY A 403 -1.54 -20.28 -18.90
N CYS A 404 -1.86 -18.99 -18.98
CA CYS A 404 -2.05 -18.28 -20.25
C CYS A 404 -0.92 -17.29 -20.54
N LEU A 405 0.31 -17.82 -20.79
CA LEU A 405 1.52 -17.03 -21.01
C LEU A 405 1.44 -16.10 -22.22
N GLU A 406 0.69 -16.44 -23.26
CA GLU A 406 0.55 -15.59 -24.44
C GLU A 406 -0.14 -14.26 -24.11
N HIS A 407 -1.25 -14.31 -23.36
CA HIS A 407 -1.94 -13.10 -22.92
C HIS A 407 -1.10 -12.33 -21.87
N ALA A 408 -0.43 -13.03 -20.96
CA ALA A 408 0.51 -12.40 -20.01
C ALA A 408 1.59 -11.60 -20.76
N ARG A 409 2.19 -12.20 -21.81
CA ARG A 409 3.20 -11.56 -22.64
C ARG A 409 2.65 -10.38 -23.43
N GLN A 410 1.43 -10.49 -23.98
CA GLN A 410 0.78 -9.37 -24.68
C GLN A 410 0.58 -8.17 -23.77
N VAL A 411 0.03 -8.37 -22.56
CA VAL A 411 -0.14 -7.31 -21.58
C VAL A 411 1.21 -6.72 -21.20
N PHE A 412 2.20 -7.55 -20.87
CA PHE A 412 3.53 -7.13 -20.49
C PHE A 412 4.22 -6.28 -21.57
N ASN A 413 4.12 -6.66 -22.84
CA ASN A 413 4.70 -5.93 -23.95
C ASN A 413 4.01 -4.58 -24.21
N ASN A 414 2.72 -4.48 -23.90
CA ASN A 414 1.94 -3.24 -24.08
C ASN A 414 2.09 -2.26 -22.91
N MET A 415 2.68 -2.68 -21.78
CA MET A 415 2.96 -1.77 -20.66
C MET A 415 3.98 -0.70 -21.07
N HIS A 416 3.67 0.57 -20.83
CA HIS A 416 4.57 1.70 -21.09
C HIS A 416 5.75 1.73 -20.12
N GLU A 417 5.48 1.42 -18.87
CA GLU A 417 6.46 1.30 -17.80
C GLU A 417 6.34 -0.09 -17.17
N ARG A 418 7.48 -0.71 -16.88
CA ARG A 418 7.56 -2.03 -16.26
C ARG A 418 8.30 -1.91 -14.94
N ASP A 419 7.65 -2.36 -13.88
CA ASP A 419 8.24 -2.40 -12.54
C ASP A 419 8.81 -3.79 -12.21
N VAL A 420 9.45 -3.91 -11.07
CA VAL A 420 9.98 -5.19 -10.58
C VAL A 420 8.91 -6.27 -10.49
N VAL A 421 7.65 -5.89 -10.19
CA VAL A 421 6.55 -6.82 -10.01
C VAL A 421 6.13 -7.45 -11.34
N SER A 422 5.97 -6.64 -12.39
CA SER A 422 5.61 -7.12 -13.74
C SER A 422 6.68 -8.04 -14.32
N TRP A 423 7.96 -7.69 -14.18
CA TRP A 423 9.07 -8.55 -14.58
C TRP A 423 9.07 -9.87 -13.84
N THR A 424 8.94 -9.82 -12.50
CA THR A 424 8.93 -11.03 -11.65
C THR A 424 7.73 -11.93 -11.95
N ALA A 425 6.55 -11.36 -12.22
CA ALA A 425 5.36 -12.11 -12.61
C ALA A 425 5.56 -12.88 -13.94
N MET A 426 6.16 -12.22 -14.95
CA MET A 426 6.50 -12.89 -16.22
C MET A 426 7.53 -14.00 -16.01
N ILE A 427 8.59 -13.73 -15.27
CA ILE A 427 9.65 -14.72 -14.96
C ILE A 427 9.04 -15.93 -14.24
N ALA A 428 8.19 -15.69 -13.23
CA ALA A 428 7.52 -16.74 -12.48
C ALA A 428 6.58 -17.57 -13.36
N GLY A 429 5.86 -16.92 -14.28
CA GLY A 429 5.01 -17.63 -15.25
C GLY A 429 5.80 -18.58 -16.16
N TYR A 430 6.94 -18.14 -16.69
CA TYR A 430 7.81 -19.01 -17.46
C TYR A 430 8.42 -20.14 -16.62
N ALA A 431 8.72 -19.84 -15.33
CA ALA A 431 9.21 -20.84 -14.40
C ALA A 431 8.19 -21.96 -14.15
N GLN A 432 6.92 -21.61 -13.98
CA GLN A 432 5.83 -22.58 -13.77
C GLN A 432 5.62 -23.51 -14.97
N GLU A 433 5.82 -23.01 -16.19
CA GLU A 433 5.75 -23.79 -17.42
C GLU A 433 7.04 -24.57 -17.72
N GLY A 434 8.03 -24.55 -16.82
CA GLY A 434 9.30 -25.24 -16.99
C GLY A 434 10.21 -24.63 -18.07
N LEU A 435 9.98 -23.37 -18.45
CA LEU A 435 10.73 -22.65 -19.48
C LEU A 435 11.89 -21.85 -18.86
N GLY A 436 12.83 -22.55 -18.21
CA GLY A 436 13.93 -21.94 -17.45
C GLY A 436 14.84 -21.03 -18.27
N LYS A 437 15.13 -21.38 -19.51
CA LYS A 437 15.98 -20.55 -20.38
C LYS A 437 15.33 -19.21 -20.72
N GLU A 438 14.02 -19.20 -20.91
CA GLU A 438 13.24 -17.98 -21.13
C GLU A 438 13.19 -17.11 -19.89
N SER A 439 13.07 -17.72 -18.69
CA SER A 439 13.14 -17.00 -17.41
C SER A 439 14.49 -16.31 -17.22
N LEU A 440 15.60 -16.98 -17.56
CA LEU A 440 16.95 -16.39 -17.53
C LEU A 440 17.11 -15.22 -18.51
N ARG A 441 16.62 -15.37 -19.75
CA ARG A 441 16.62 -14.29 -20.74
C ARG A 441 15.84 -13.07 -20.28
N LEU A 442 14.70 -13.27 -19.63
CA LEU A 442 13.91 -12.17 -19.08
C LEU A 442 14.63 -11.46 -17.93
N LEU A 443 15.35 -12.18 -17.08
CA LEU A 443 16.19 -11.57 -16.06
C LEU A 443 17.27 -10.66 -16.68
N GLU A 444 17.97 -11.13 -17.73
CA GLU A 444 18.94 -10.32 -18.46
C GLU A 444 18.29 -9.07 -19.08
N HIS A 445 17.09 -9.19 -19.65
CA HIS A 445 16.35 -8.06 -20.22
C HIS A 445 15.97 -7.05 -19.15
N MET A 446 15.45 -7.50 -18.00
CA MET A 446 15.13 -6.67 -16.85
C MET A 446 16.32 -5.83 -16.40
N GLN A 447 17.51 -6.45 -16.33
CA GLN A 447 18.76 -5.78 -15.97
C GLN A 447 19.20 -4.76 -17.04
N LYS A 448 19.07 -5.11 -18.33
CA LYS A 448 19.38 -4.21 -19.46
C LYS A 448 18.47 -2.98 -19.52
N GLU A 449 17.19 -3.12 -19.13
CA GLU A 449 16.26 -2.00 -18.99
C GLU A 449 16.49 -1.17 -17.70
N GLY A 450 17.49 -1.53 -16.89
CA GLY A 450 17.87 -0.80 -15.68
C GLY A 450 17.01 -1.10 -14.45
N THR A 451 16.08 -2.06 -14.55
CA THR A 451 15.27 -2.50 -13.41
C THR A 451 16.07 -3.48 -12.55
N LYS A 452 16.28 -3.15 -11.27
CA LYS A 452 17.06 -4.00 -10.37
C LYS A 452 16.24 -5.20 -9.88
N PRO A 453 16.72 -6.45 -10.09
CA PRO A 453 16.08 -7.63 -9.53
C PRO A 453 16.11 -7.59 -7.99
N ASN A 454 15.06 -8.11 -7.36
CA ASN A 454 14.98 -8.29 -5.91
C ASN A 454 15.05 -9.78 -5.52
N ALA A 455 14.99 -10.08 -4.23
CA ALA A 455 15.03 -11.45 -3.72
C ALA A 455 13.96 -12.36 -4.36
N VAL A 456 12.73 -11.85 -4.56
CA VAL A 456 11.63 -12.62 -5.18
C VAL A 456 11.92 -12.93 -6.65
N THR A 457 12.55 -12.00 -7.38
CA THR A 457 12.97 -12.21 -8.77
C THR A 457 13.99 -13.36 -8.86
N TYR A 458 15.03 -13.32 -8.01
CA TYR A 458 16.04 -14.39 -7.97
C TYR A 458 15.44 -15.73 -7.58
N LEU A 459 14.54 -15.75 -6.58
CA LEU A 459 13.83 -16.95 -6.17
C LEU A 459 13.05 -17.57 -7.35
N SER A 460 12.35 -16.75 -8.12
CA SER A 460 11.58 -17.21 -9.29
C SER A 460 12.50 -17.81 -10.37
N VAL A 461 13.65 -17.19 -10.65
CA VAL A 461 14.59 -17.72 -11.66
C VAL A 461 15.30 -18.99 -11.15
N LEU A 462 15.69 -19.04 -9.87
CA LEU A 462 16.29 -20.26 -9.28
C LEU A 462 15.32 -21.44 -9.30
N SER A 463 14.03 -21.17 -9.01
CA SER A 463 12.97 -22.18 -9.15
C SER A 463 12.82 -22.65 -10.60
N ALA A 464 12.91 -21.72 -11.58
CA ALA A 464 12.92 -22.07 -13.00
C ALA A 464 14.12 -22.95 -13.38
N CYS A 465 15.31 -22.65 -12.85
CA CYS A 465 16.51 -23.48 -13.07
C CYS A 465 16.32 -24.86 -12.48
N SER A 466 15.74 -24.97 -11.27
CA SER A 466 15.48 -26.28 -10.63
C SER A 466 14.52 -27.13 -11.45
N HIS A 467 13.40 -26.56 -11.90
CA HIS A 467 12.42 -27.28 -12.70
C HIS A 467 12.94 -27.67 -14.10
N SER A 468 13.88 -26.91 -14.66
CA SER A 468 14.46 -27.14 -15.99
C SER A 468 15.79 -27.91 -15.96
N GLY A 469 16.34 -28.23 -14.80
CA GLY A 469 17.60 -28.93 -14.64
C GLY A 469 18.83 -28.11 -15.07
N LEU A 470 18.76 -26.77 -14.99
CA LEU A 470 19.84 -25.84 -15.38
C LEU A 470 20.78 -25.61 -14.17
N ILE A 471 21.66 -26.59 -13.90
CA ILE A 471 22.47 -26.63 -12.68
C ILE A 471 23.53 -25.54 -12.69
N ASP A 472 24.30 -25.44 -13.76
CA ASP A 472 25.42 -24.50 -13.88
C ASP A 472 24.93 -23.05 -13.82
N GLU A 473 23.83 -22.76 -14.53
CA GLU A 473 23.20 -21.44 -14.53
C GLU A 473 22.63 -21.09 -13.16
N GLY A 474 21.99 -22.05 -12.46
CA GLY A 474 21.47 -21.86 -11.11
C GLY A 474 22.55 -21.56 -10.08
N CYS A 475 23.66 -22.32 -10.10
CA CYS A 475 24.82 -22.08 -9.24
C CYS A 475 25.46 -20.71 -9.52
N HIS A 476 25.66 -20.36 -10.78
CA HIS A 476 26.18 -19.06 -11.15
C HIS A 476 25.26 -17.92 -10.68
N LEU A 477 23.96 -18.06 -10.89
CA LEU A 477 22.96 -17.08 -10.48
C LEU A 477 22.92 -16.86 -8.97
N PHE A 478 22.98 -17.94 -8.18
CA PHE A 478 22.99 -17.86 -6.72
C PHE A 478 24.21 -17.11 -6.19
N ASN A 479 25.39 -17.32 -6.78
CA ASN A 479 26.62 -16.62 -6.41
C ASN A 479 26.54 -15.14 -6.83
N SER A 480 26.14 -14.84 -8.06
CA SER A 480 26.05 -13.47 -8.57
C SER A 480 25.01 -12.61 -7.83
N MET A 481 23.96 -13.24 -7.30
CA MET A 481 22.95 -12.57 -6.49
C MET A 481 23.57 -11.83 -5.29
N CYS A 482 24.54 -12.46 -4.63
CA CYS A 482 25.26 -11.89 -3.48
C CYS A 482 26.37 -10.93 -3.92
N GLU A 483 27.24 -11.40 -4.82
CA GLU A 483 28.51 -10.75 -5.13
C GLU A 483 28.31 -9.52 -6.01
N ASP A 484 27.46 -9.63 -7.06
CA ASP A 484 27.27 -8.59 -8.05
C ASP A 484 26.11 -7.63 -7.73
N HIS A 485 25.08 -8.14 -7.04
CA HIS A 485 23.82 -7.41 -6.84
C HIS A 485 23.50 -7.08 -5.38
N GLY A 486 24.29 -7.59 -4.43
CA GLY A 486 24.13 -7.29 -3.00
C GLY A 486 22.82 -7.79 -2.39
N VAL A 487 22.16 -8.78 -3.02
CA VAL A 487 20.92 -9.36 -2.52
C VAL A 487 21.24 -10.53 -1.60
N THR A 488 20.91 -10.41 -0.32
CA THR A 488 21.17 -11.48 0.67
C THR A 488 20.21 -12.66 0.44
N PRO A 489 20.73 -13.91 0.29
CA PRO A 489 19.90 -15.09 0.15
C PRO A 489 19.06 -15.36 1.40
N THR A 490 17.80 -15.68 1.20
CA THR A 490 16.88 -16.16 2.23
C THR A 490 16.88 -17.69 2.26
N VAL A 491 16.25 -18.28 3.29
CA VAL A 491 16.11 -19.75 3.41
C VAL A 491 15.47 -20.36 2.17
N ASP A 492 14.50 -19.65 1.54
CA ASP A 492 13.84 -20.13 0.31
C ASP A 492 14.81 -20.26 -0.88
N HIS A 493 15.78 -19.36 -1.01
CA HIS A 493 16.81 -19.44 -2.06
C HIS A 493 17.70 -20.68 -1.84
N TYR A 494 18.07 -20.95 -0.58
CA TYR A 494 18.82 -22.18 -0.23
C TYR A 494 17.99 -23.43 -0.51
N ALA A 495 16.68 -23.42 -0.18
CA ALA A 495 15.78 -24.51 -0.49
C ALA A 495 15.68 -24.80 -2.00
N CYS A 496 15.61 -23.75 -2.84
CA CYS A 496 15.63 -23.90 -4.30
C CYS A 496 16.95 -24.50 -4.81
N MET A 497 18.09 -24.11 -4.25
CA MET A 497 19.39 -24.68 -4.61
C MET A 497 19.50 -26.15 -4.20
N VAL A 498 19.01 -26.51 -3.02
CA VAL A 498 18.95 -27.91 -2.57
C VAL A 498 18.03 -28.74 -3.48
N ASP A 499 16.87 -28.20 -3.89
CA ASP A 499 15.98 -28.86 -4.85
C ASP A 499 16.65 -29.02 -6.23
N LEU A 500 17.37 -27.99 -6.71
CA LEU A 500 18.13 -28.04 -7.96
C LEU A 500 19.18 -29.17 -7.95
N LEU A 501 20.06 -29.17 -6.95
CA LEU A 501 21.10 -30.20 -6.77
C LEU A 501 20.48 -31.59 -6.55
N GLY A 502 19.41 -31.62 -5.77
CA GLY A 502 18.69 -32.84 -5.48
C GLY A 502 18.04 -33.50 -6.70
N ARG A 503 17.39 -32.72 -7.55
CA ARG A 503 16.80 -33.20 -8.83
C ARG A 503 17.87 -33.68 -9.80
N ALA A 504 19.05 -33.07 -9.75
CA ALA A 504 20.20 -33.48 -10.55
C ALA A 504 20.86 -34.78 -10.06
N GLY A 505 20.46 -35.33 -8.90
CA GLY A 505 21.05 -36.49 -8.28
C GLY A 505 22.31 -36.23 -7.45
N CYS A 506 22.75 -34.97 -7.33
CA CYS A 506 23.89 -34.52 -6.55
C CYS A 506 23.55 -34.42 -5.05
N LEU A 507 23.05 -35.52 -4.46
CA LEU A 507 22.51 -35.51 -3.09
C LEU A 507 23.55 -35.19 -2.02
N ALA A 508 24.81 -35.65 -2.20
CA ALA A 508 25.90 -35.35 -1.28
C ALA A 508 26.25 -33.85 -1.30
N ASP A 509 26.34 -33.27 -2.50
CA ASP A 509 26.62 -31.83 -2.66
C ASP A 509 25.48 -30.98 -2.07
N ALA A 510 24.21 -31.45 -2.21
CA ALA A 510 23.04 -30.79 -1.61
C ALA A 510 23.09 -30.83 -0.07
N GLU A 511 23.51 -31.96 0.55
CA GLU A 511 23.68 -32.06 1.99
C GLU A 511 24.83 -31.18 2.49
N ASP A 512 25.98 -31.18 1.78
CA ASP A 512 27.12 -30.33 2.08
C ASP A 512 26.75 -28.83 1.95
N PHE A 513 25.97 -28.49 0.95
CA PHE A 513 25.46 -27.11 0.77
C PHE A 513 24.58 -26.65 1.95
N ILE A 514 23.71 -27.52 2.47
CA ILE A 514 22.91 -27.24 3.68
C ILE A 514 23.83 -27.00 4.89
N ASN A 515 24.87 -27.88 5.07
CA ASN A 515 25.78 -27.76 6.21
C ASN A 515 26.64 -26.48 6.17
N GLN A 516 26.81 -25.86 5.00
CA GLN A 516 27.56 -24.61 4.80
C GLN A 516 26.71 -23.36 4.87
N MET A 517 25.38 -23.48 5.08
CA MET A 517 24.50 -22.33 5.17
C MET A 517 24.89 -21.40 6.33
N PRO A 518 24.99 -20.08 6.12
CA PRO A 518 25.29 -19.11 7.17
C PRO A 518 24.10 -18.85 8.11
N ILE A 519 22.92 -19.31 7.72
CA ILE A 519 21.66 -19.21 8.48
C ILE A 519 21.18 -20.63 8.82
N PRO A 520 20.53 -20.82 9.98
CA PRO A 520 20.04 -22.16 10.35
C PRO A 520 19.00 -22.65 9.32
N PRO A 521 19.17 -23.87 8.77
CA PRO A 521 18.20 -24.46 7.87
C PRO A 521 16.89 -24.75 8.61
N ASP A 522 15.76 -24.45 7.97
CA ASP A 522 14.42 -24.76 8.46
C ASP A 522 13.93 -26.14 7.93
N ALA A 523 12.70 -26.48 8.26
CA ALA A 523 12.09 -27.72 7.81
C ALA A 523 11.94 -27.79 6.28
N VAL A 524 11.76 -26.66 5.59
CA VAL A 524 11.57 -26.60 4.13
C VAL A 524 12.83 -27.05 3.39
N VAL A 525 14.01 -26.61 3.83
CA VAL A 525 15.31 -27.00 3.25
C VAL A 525 15.55 -28.50 3.39
N TRP A 526 15.30 -29.05 4.58
CA TRP A 526 15.46 -30.49 4.82
C TRP A 526 14.39 -31.32 4.09
N MET A 527 13.18 -30.78 3.91
CA MET A 527 12.12 -31.40 3.11
C MET A 527 12.49 -31.47 1.62
N ALA A 528 13.16 -30.45 1.08
CA ALA A 528 13.68 -30.48 -0.29
C ALA A 528 14.69 -31.63 -0.48
N LEU A 529 15.64 -31.78 0.46
CA LEU A 529 16.59 -32.89 0.44
C LEU A 529 15.90 -34.26 0.61
N LEU A 530 14.92 -34.38 1.51
CA LEU A 530 14.14 -35.60 1.71
C LEU A 530 13.35 -35.98 0.43
N GLY A 531 12.75 -35.01 -0.23
CA GLY A 531 12.05 -35.18 -1.51
C GLY A 531 13.01 -35.67 -2.61
N ALA A 532 14.19 -35.08 -2.69
CA ALA A 532 15.24 -35.50 -3.61
C ALA A 532 15.73 -36.93 -3.32
N ALA A 533 15.96 -37.26 -2.04
CA ALA A 533 16.33 -38.60 -1.62
C ALA A 533 15.28 -39.67 -2.00
N ARG A 534 13.98 -39.29 -1.94
CA ARG A 534 12.90 -40.16 -2.43
C ARG A 534 12.99 -40.39 -3.94
N ASN A 535 13.25 -39.36 -4.72
CA ASN A 535 13.29 -39.46 -6.18
C ASN A 535 14.46 -40.36 -6.64
N HIS A 536 15.57 -40.38 -5.89
CA HIS A 536 16.76 -41.19 -6.19
C HIS A 536 16.89 -42.45 -5.33
N ASN A 537 15.86 -42.79 -4.53
CA ASN A 537 15.83 -43.97 -3.65
C ASN A 537 17.04 -44.06 -2.68
N HIS A 538 17.52 -42.92 -2.21
CA HIS A 538 18.70 -42.87 -1.36
C HIS A 538 18.32 -42.91 0.13
N VAL A 539 18.35 -44.10 0.74
CA VAL A 539 17.86 -44.36 2.11
C VAL A 539 18.60 -43.56 3.17
N GLU A 540 19.93 -43.53 3.12
CA GLU A 540 20.77 -42.95 4.18
C GLU A 540 20.58 -41.41 4.29
N ILE A 541 20.63 -40.70 3.15
CA ILE A 541 20.40 -39.25 3.12
C ILE A 541 18.95 -38.97 3.48
N GLY A 542 17.99 -39.76 2.97
CA GLY A 542 16.57 -39.62 3.29
C GLY A 542 16.31 -39.72 4.79
N ARG A 543 16.96 -40.68 5.48
CA ARG A 543 16.82 -40.83 6.92
C ARG A 543 17.39 -39.63 7.69
N ARG A 544 18.61 -39.16 7.32
CA ARG A 544 19.23 -38.01 7.99
C ARG A 544 18.38 -36.74 7.81
N ALA A 545 17.89 -36.49 6.59
CA ALA A 545 17.00 -35.36 6.29
C ALA A 545 15.70 -35.43 7.11
N PHE A 546 15.08 -36.62 7.19
CA PHE A 546 13.90 -36.86 8.01
C PHE A 546 14.14 -36.56 9.49
N ASP A 547 15.25 -37.07 10.06
CA ASP A 547 15.61 -36.87 11.47
C ASP A 547 15.74 -35.35 11.79
N CYS A 548 16.20 -34.54 10.82
CA CYS A 548 16.29 -33.10 10.96
C CYS A 548 14.91 -32.44 10.86
N VAL A 549 14.04 -32.86 9.92
CA VAL A 549 12.66 -32.33 9.81
C VAL A 549 11.89 -32.60 11.10
N VAL A 550 11.89 -33.82 11.61
CA VAL A 550 11.12 -34.20 12.81
C VAL A 550 11.61 -33.48 14.07
N LYS A 551 12.89 -33.14 14.15
CA LYS A 551 13.41 -32.30 15.25
C LYS A 551 12.83 -30.88 15.22
N LEU A 552 12.59 -30.33 14.03
CA LEU A 552 12.05 -28.99 13.84
C LEU A 552 10.52 -28.99 13.88
N GLU A 553 9.90 -29.95 13.23
CA GLU A 553 8.45 -30.12 13.08
C GLU A 553 8.03 -31.58 13.34
N PRO A 554 7.82 -31.98 14.59
CA PRO A 554 7.47 -33.36 14.91
C PRO A 554 6.19 -33.88 14.26
N GLU A 555 5.25 -32.96 13.97
CA GLU A 555 3.93 -33.25 13.40
C GLU A 555 3.89 -33.18 11.87
N ASN A 556 5.02 -33.08 11.17
CA ASN A 556 5.06 -32.97 9.71
C ASN A 556 4.72 -34.30 9.01
N ALA A 557 3.42 -34.51 8.74
CA ALA A 557 2.91 -35.73 8.09
C ALA A 557 3.63 -36.10 6.79
N THR A 558 3.96 -35.09 5.98
CA THR A 558 4.61 -35.28 4.67
C THR A 558 5.98 -35.92 4.81
N ALA A 559 6.75 -35.57 5.85
CA ALA A 559 8.07 -36.17 6.10
C ALA A 559 7.96 -37.68 6.36
N TYR A 560 7.01 -38.10 7.21
CA TYR A 560 6.77 -39.53 7.50
C TYR A 560 6.36 -40.29 6.25
N VAL A 561 5.48 -39.74 5.41
CA VAL A 561 5.07 -40.35 4.16
C VAL A 561 6.24 -40.49 3.19
N LEU A 562 7.06 -39.45 3.03
CA LEU A 562 8.21 -39.49 2.13
C LEU A 562 9.23 -40.56 2.55
N LEU A 563 9.59 -40.61 3.85
CA LEU A 563 10.53 -41.64 4.33
C LEU A 563 9.94 -43.05 4.23
N SER A 564 8.64 -43.21 4.53
CA SER A 564 7.95 -44.50 4.32
C SER A 564 8.03 -44.96 2.87
N ASN A 565 7.85 -44.02 1.90
CA ASN A 565 7.99 -44.34 0.48
C ASN A 565 9.43 -44.73 0.09
N ILE A 566 10.45 -44.07 0.67
CA ILE A 566 11.86 -44.43 0.45
C ILE A 566 12.12 -45.87 0.95
N TYR A 567 11.64 -46.22 2.15
CA TYR A 567 11.79 -47.56 2.69
C TYR A 567 11.03 -48.60 1.89
N ALA A 568 9.83 -48.28 1.43
CA ALA A 568 9.03 -49.16 0.58
C ALA A 568 9.76 -49.47 -0.75
N ALA A 569 10.29 -48.41 -1.41
CA ALA A 569 11.08 -48.58 -2.63
C ALA A 569 12.37 -49.40 -2.43
N ALA A 570 12.95 -49.31 -1.25
CA ALA A 570 14.14 -50.10 -0.86
C ALA A 570 13.80 -51.54 -0.39
N GLY A 571 12.52 -51.93 -0.38
CA GLY A 571 12.09 -53.27 0.09
C GLY A 571 12.13 -53.49 1.61
N ARG A 572 12.23 -52.41 2.39
CA ARG A 572 12.40 -52.46 3.87
C ARG A 572 11.05 -52.41 4.58
N SER A 573 10.24 -53.46 4.46
CA SER A 573 8.86 -53.53 4.96
C SER A 573 8.72 -53.30 6.47
N ASP A 574 9.69 -53.74 7.28
CA ASP A 574 9.67 -53.58 8.73
C ASP A 574 9.79 -52.09 9.13
N GLU A 575 10.59 -51.33 8.39
CA GLU A 575 10.80 -49.91 8.63
C GLU A 575 9.56 -49.08 8.16
N VAL A 576 8.91 -49.50 7.10
CA VAL A 576 7.61 -48.94 6.69
C VAL A 576 6.56 -49.09 7.80
N ALA A 577 6.48 -50.30 8.39
CA ALA A 577 5.55 -50.56 9.49
C ALA A 577 5.87 -49.74 10.74
N ARG A 578 7.14 -49.50 11.04
CA ARG A 578 7.58 -48.61 12.14
C ARG A 578 7.15 -47.16 11.87
N MET A 579 7.43 -46.63 10.68
CA MET A 579 7.06 -45.26 10.33
C MET A 579 5.55 -44.99 10.45
N ARG A 580 4.72 -45.93 10.04
CA ARG A 580 3.26 -45.85 10.21
C ARG A 580 2.87 -45.81 11.70
N LYS A 581 3.50 -46.65 12.51
CA LYS A 581 3.25 -46.67 13.95
C LYS A 581 3.70 -45.38 14.64
N ASP A 582 4.85 -44.83 14.24
CA ASP A 582 5.35 -43.56 14.78
C ASP A 582 4.42 -42.41 14.38
N MET A 583 3.89 -42.42 13.16
CA MET A 583 2.88 -41.45 12.67
C MET A 583 1.57 -41.49 13.49
N ASP A 584 1.10 -42.71 13.83
CA ASP A 584 -0.06 -42.91 14.69
C ASP A 584 0.17 -42.42 16.13
N ILE A 585 1.39 -42.65 16.67
CA ILE A 585 1.77 -42.23 18.03
C ILE A 585 1.81 -40.68 18.12
N VAL A 586 2.35 -40.02 17.12
CA VAL A 586 2.43 -38.54 17.07
C VAL A 586 1.06 -37.91 16.78
N GLY A 587 0.05 -38.72 16.42
CA GLY A 587 -1.33 -38.23 16.15
C GLY A 587 -1.45 -37.43 14.85
N VAL A 588 -0.54 -37.65 13.93
CA VAL A 588 -0.49 -36.94 12.66
C VAL A 588 -1.60 -37.44 11.73
N LYS A 589 -2.56 -36.58 11.41
CA LYS A 589 -3.58 -36.88 10.39
C LYS A 589 -3.03 -36.55 9.00
N GLN A 590 -3.17 -37.49 8.08
CA GLN A 590 -2.87 -37.24 6.69
C GLN A 590 -3.80 -36.14 6.15
N MET A 591 -3.23 -34.99 5.78
CA MET A 591 -4.00 -33.92 5.13
C MET A 591 -4.17 -34.27 3.66
N HIS A 592 -5.41 -34.27 3.18
CA HIS A 592 -5.70 -34.45 1.76
C HIS A 592 -5.42 -33.16 0.99
N GLY A 593 -4.70 -33.25 -0.11
CA GLY A 593 -4.47 -32.12 -1.02
C GLY A 593 -5.77 -31.72 -1.73
N CYS A 594 -5.97 -30.43 -1.94
CA CYS A 594 -7.08 -29.91 -2.76
C CYS A 594 -6.52 -29.33 -4.06
N ASN A 595 -7.00 -29.79 -5.19
CA ASN A 595 -6.71 -29.24 -6.51
C ASN A 595 -7.95 -28.55 -7.10
N CYS A 596 -7.76 -27.49 -7.89
CA CYS A 596 -8.84 -26.80 -8.59
C CYS A 596 -8.61 -26.90 -10.10
N ILE A 597 -9.65 -27.24 -10.85
CA ILE A 597 -9.65 -27.17 -12.31
C ILE A 597 -10.90 -26.42 -12.80
N GLU A 598 -10.78 -25.77 -13.94
CA GLU A 598 -11.91 -25.14 -14.64
C GLU A 598 -12.42 -26.08 -15.73
N VAL A 599 -13.70 -26.49 -15.65
CA VAL A 599 -14.39 -27.29 -16.65
C VAL A 599 -15.74 -26.63 -16.94
N ASP A 600 -16.06 -26.40 -18.19
CA ASP A 600 -17.33 -25.79 -18.66
C ASP A 600 -17.63 -24.44 -17.97
N ASN A 601 -16.61 -23.56 -17.83
CA ASN A 601 -16.68 -22.26 -17.16
C ASN A 601 -17.06 -22.32 -15.66
N GLN A 602 -16.82 -23.47 -15.01
CA GLN A 602 -16.99 -23.64 -13.57
C GLN A 602 -15.71 -24.16 -12.93
N VAL A 603 -15.33 -23.57 -11.79
CA VAL A 603 -14.17 -24.03 -11.01
C VAL A 603 -14.58 -25.17 -10.09
N HIS A 604 -13.99 -26.34 -10.31
CA HIS A 604 -14.17 -27.54 -9.50
C HIS A 604 -12.98 -27.71 -8.57
N THR A 605 -13.26 -27.97 -7.29
CA THR A 605 -12.24 -28.28 -6.26
C THR A 605 -12.32 -29.75 -5.91
N PHE A 606 -11.19 -30.44 -5.94
CA PHE A 606 -11.08 -31.87 -5.61
C PHE A 606 -10.15 -32.02 -4.40
N ALA A 607 -10.57 -32.84 -3.43
CA ALA A 607 -9.67 -33.37 -2.42
C ALA A 607 -9.17 -34.74 -2.89
N ASP A 608 -7.92 -35.08 -2.62
CA ASP A 608 -7.40 -36.43 -2.84
C ASP A 608 -8.32 -37.47 -2.16
N CYS A 609 -8.84 -38.41 -2.92
CA CYS A 609 -9.79 -39.44 -2.49
C CYS A 609 -11.29 -39.06 -2.45
N ASP A 610 -11.72 -37.97 -3.06
CA ASP A 610 -13.15 -37.66 -3.16
C ASP A 610 -13.84 -38.53 -4.26
N ALA A 611 -14.27 -39.73 -3.85
CA ALA A 611 -14.98 -40.68 -4.72
C ALA A 611 -16.45 -40.28 -5.00
N THR A 612 -16.90 -39.15 -4.44
CA THR A 612 -18.31 -38.73 -4.52
C THR A 612 -18.62 -37.89 -5.76
N TYR A 613 -17.60 -37.48 -6.52
CA TYR A 613 -17.81 -36.69 -7.73
C TYR A 613 -18.17 -37.55 -8.92
N PRO A 614 -19.29 -37.29 -9.61
CA PRO A 614 -19.78 -38.15 -10.69
C PRO A 614 -18.82 -38.33 -11.89
N GLN A 615 -17.89 -37.39 -12.08
CA GLN A 615 -16.91 -37.37 -13.18
C GLN A 615 -15.50 -37.81 -12.80
N SER A 616 -15.28 -38.25 -11.56
CA SER A 616 -13.95 -38.68 -11.06
C SER A 616 -13.34 -39.89 -11.80
N LYS A 617 -14.08 -40.53 -12.71
CA LYS A 617 -13.60 -41.63 -13.55
C LYS A 617 -13.09 -41.18 -14.93
N GLU A 618 -13.28 -39.92 -15.31
CA GLU A 618 -12.88 -39.36 -16.61
C GLU A 618 -11.73 -38.37 -16.53
N ILE A 619 -11.31 -38.00 -15.31
CA ILE A 619 -10.17 -37.17 -14.98
C ILE A 619 -9.13 -38.03 -14.29
#